data_1d38e93acc5e0a5848e958be92db3080
#
_entry.id   1d38e93acc5e0a5848e958be92db3080
#
_cell.length_a   1.000
_cell.length_b   1.000
_cell.length_c   1.000
_cell.angle_alpha   90.00
_cell.angle_beta   90.00
_cell.angle_gamma   90.00
#
_symmetry.space_group_name_H-M   'P 1'
#
loop_
_entity.id
_entity.type
_entity.pdbx_description
1 polymer ?
#
loop_
_entity_poly.entity_id
_entity_poly.type
_entity_poly.pdbx_seq_one_letter_code
_entity_poly.pdbx_strand_id
1 'polypeptide(L)'
;MNGLLEGVALGLLVTLALGLVRIWRGPTVADRMLAAQLFGTTGVALLLVLAELQRLPALRDVALVLALLAVMAVLAFVARVWRGDPDEARGGDGASGMDDDEGFEDPR
;
A
#
# COMPACT_ATOMS: atom_id res chain seq x y z
N MET A 1 28.28 -21.52 4.15
CA MET A 1 27.06 -20.83 4.65
C MET A 1 26.94 -19.40 4.15
N ASN A 2 28.03 -18.66 4.04
CA ASN A 2 28.00 -17.27 3.55
C ASN A 2 27.50 -17.14 2.10
N GLY A 3 27.89 -18.06 1.22
CA GLY A 3 27.47 -18.03 -0.18
C GLY A 3 25.94 -18.18 -0.39
N LEU A 4 25.27 -18.95 0.47
CA LEU A 4 23.80 -19.07 0.44
C LEU A 4 23.13 -17.76 0.84
N LEU A 5 23.59 -17.15 1.93
CA LEU A 5 23.07 -15.87 2.40
C LEU A 5 23.33 -14.73 1.42
N GLU A 6 24.51 -14.73 0.79
CA GLU A 6 24.84 -13.77 -0.27
C GLU A 6 23.91 -13.94 -1.49
N GLY A 7 23.65 -15.18 -1.91
CA GLY A 7 22.72 -15.49 -2.99
C GLY A 7 21.29 -15.02 -2.67
N VAL A 8 20.83 -15.25 -1.44
CA VAL A 8 19.52 -14.80 -0.96
C VAL A 8 19.47 -13.27 -0.93
N ALA A 9 20.50 -12.61 -0.42
CA ALA A 9 20.56 -11.15 -0.37
C ALA A 9 20.52 -10.55 -1.78
N LEU A 10 21.26 -11.13 -2.73
CA LEU A 10 21.25 -10.68 -4.12
C LEU A 10 19.88 -10.89 -4.77
N GLY A 11 19.24 -12.04 -4.54
CA GLY A 11 17.90 -12.33 -5.04
C GLY A 11 16.84 -11.35 -4.50
N LEU A 12 16.91 -11.06 -3.20
CA LEU A 12 16.04 -10.06 -2.56
C LEU A 12 16.28 -8.64 -3.14
N LEU A 13 17.54 -8.30 -3.37
CA LEU A 13 17.89 -7.00 -3.95
C LEU A 13 17.35 -6.85 -5.37
N VAL A 14 17.48 -7.88 -6.19
CA VAL A 14 16.92 -7.91 -7.55
C VAL A 14 15.40 -7.79 -7.52
N THR A 15 14.74 -8.55 -6.64
CA THR A 15 13.28 -8.49 -6.47
C THR A 15 12.84 -7.09 -6.04
N LEU A 16 13.58 -6.47 -5.13
CA LEU A 16 13.33 -5.12 -4.68
C LEU A 16 13.45 -4.10 -5.83
N ALA A 17 14.51 -4.21 -6.64
CA ALA A 17 14.72 -3.35 -7.80
C ALA A 17 13.60 -3.50 -8.83
N LEU A 18 13.17 -4.74 -9.12
CA LEU A 18 12.05 -5.00 -10.02
C LEU A 18 10.73 -4.44 -9.46
N GLY A 19 10.51 -4.57 -8.15
CA GLY A 19 9.36 -3.98 -7.47
C GLY A 19 9.33 -2.46 -7.59
N LEU A 20 10.50 -1.81 -7.46
CA LEU A 20 10.63 -0.36 -7.60
C LEU A 20 10.30 0.11 -9.02
N VAL A 21 10.81 -0.59 -10.04
CA VAL A 21 10.47 -0.33 -11.44
C VAL A 21 8.97 -0.48 -11.68
N ARG A 22 8.34 -1.50 -11.07
CA ARG A 22 6.89 -1.74 -11.17
C ARG A 22 6.07 -0.62 -10.54
N ILE A 23 6.49 -0.09 -9.37
CA ILE A 23 5.85 1.07 -8.74
C ILE A 23 5.88 2.28 -9.67
N TRP A 24 7.00 2.50 -10.31
CA TRP A 24 7.15 3.64 -11.23
C TRP A 24 6.27 3.51 -12.48
N ARG A 25 6.03 2.28 -12.94
CA ARG A 25 5.20 1.99 -14.11
C ARG A 25 3.74 1.63 -13.79
N GLY A 26 3.38 1.51 -12.51
CA GLY A 26 2.06 1.08 -12.08
C GLY A 26 0.95 2.02 -12.54
N PRO A 27 -0.09 1.52 -13.26
CA PRO A 27 -1.17 2.34 -13.81
C PRO A 27 -2.18 2.80 -12.76
N THR A 28 -2.33 2.08 -11.64
CA THR A 28 -3.34 2.40 -10.62
C THR A 28 -2.72 2.69 -9.26
N VAL A 29 -3.43 3.45 -8.41
CA VAL A 29 -3.02 3.75 -7.03
C VAL A 29 -2.99 2.47 -6.19
N ALA A 30 -3.93 1.55 -6.41
CA ALA A 30 -3.98 0.25 -5.73
C ALA A 30 -2.75 -0.61 -6.04
N ASP A 31 -2.31 -0.67 -7.30
CA ASP A 31 -1.11 -1.40 -7.71
C ASP A 31 0.15 -0.84 -7.06
N ARG A 32 0.25 0.49 -6.95
CA ARG A 32 1.37 1.14 -6.25
C ARG A 32 1.40 0.79 -4.78
N MET A 33 0.23 0.71 -4.14
CA MET A 33 0.15 0.36 -2.73
C MET A 33 0.56 -1.10 -2.49
N LEU A 34 0.06 -2.04 -3.29
CA LEU A 34 0.46 -3.44 -3.21
C LEU A 34 1.97 -3.60 -3.42
N ALA A 35 2.52 -2.91 -4.42
CA ALA A 35 3.95 -2.92 -4.68
C ALA A 35 4.74 -2.32 -3.52
N ALA A 36 4.26 -1.23 -2.89
CA ALA A 36 4.88 -0.63 -1.72
C ALA A 36 4.88 -1.57 -0.51
N GLN A 37 3.81 -2.36 -0.32
CA GLN A 37 3.74 -3.38 0.72
C GLN A 37 4.75 -4.51 0.50
N LEU A 38 4.83 -5.02 -0.71
CA LEU A 38 5.83 -6.02 -1.09
C LEU A 38 7.25 -5.47 -0.91
N PHE A 39 7.47 -4.21 -1.29
CA PHE A 39 8.73 -3.52 -1.10
C PHE A 39 9.10 -3.42 0.39
N GLY A 40 8.17 -3.04 1.25
CA GLY A 40 8.36 -2.97 2.69
C GLY A 40 8.77 -4.32 3.28
N THR A 41 8.03 -5.39 2.97
CA THR A 41 8.31 -6.74 3.45
C THR A 41 9.65 -7.27 2.93
N THR A 42 9.91 -7.13 1.64
CA THR A 42 11.18 -7.55 1.01
C THR A 42 12.35 -6.74 1.54
N GLY A 43 12.17 -5.44 1.77
CA GLY A 43 13.18 -4.57 2.35
C GLY A 43 13.55 -4.98 3.79
N VAL A 44 12.56 -5.29 4.61
CA VAL A 44 12.80 -5.82 5.97
C VAL A 44 13.56 -7.14 5.91
N ALA A 45 13.15 -8.06 5.04
CA ALA A 45 13.83 -9.33 4.85
C ALA A 45 15.30 -9.15 4.41
N LEU A 46 15.54 -8.23 3.46
CA LEU A 46 16.89 -7.90 3.01
C LEU A 46 17.76 -7.35 4.15
N LEU A 47 17.21 -6.43 4.96
CA LEU A 47 17.93 -5.88 6.12
C LEU A 47 18.28 -6.97 7.14
N LEU A 48 17.39 -7.93 7.39
CA LEU A 48 17.65 -9.05 8.31
C LEU A 48 18.75 -9.96 7.77
N VAL A 49 18.72 -10.27 6.48
CA VAL A 49 19.78 -11.09 5.84
C VAL A 49 21.12 -10.34 5.89
N LEU A 50 21.14 -9.04 5.59
CA LEU A 50 22.35 -8.23 5.69
C LEU A 50 22.86 -8.10 7.14
N ALA A 51 21.96 -8.02 8.12
CA ALA A 51 22.31 -7.99 9.53
C ALA A 51 23.06 -9.26 9.93
N GLU A 52 22.61 -10.40 9.41
CA GLU A 52 23.28 -11.68 9.66
C GLU A 52 24.61 -11.80 8.94
N LEU A 53 24.68 -11.41 7.65
CA LEU A 53 25.91 -11.43 6.87
C LEU A 53 27.00 -10.52 7.45
N GLN A 54 26.64 -9.32 7.84
CA GLN A 54 27.59 -8.33 8.34
C GLN A 54 27.78 -8.39 9.86
N ARG A 55 27.01 -9.23 10.54
CA ARG A 55 26.98 -9.35 12.01
C ARG A 55 26.81 -8.00 12.72
N LEU A 56 25.95 -7.15 12.14
CA LEU A 56 25.63 -5.83 12.66
C LEU A 56 24.24 -5.84 13.31
N PRO A 57 24.14 -5.87 14.65
CA PRO A 57 22.86 -5.85 15.34
C PRO A 57 22.01 -4.62 15.04
N ALA A 58 22.66 -3.49 14.77
CA ALA A 58 22.00 -2.22 14.42
C ALA A 58 21.06 -2.36 13.20
N LEU A 59 21.39 -3.21 12.23
CA LEU A 59 20.52 -3.45 11.07
C LEU A 59 19.21 -4.15 11.44
N ARG A 60 19.19 -4.95 12.51
CA ARG A 60 17.96 -5.55 13.02
C ARG A 60 17.03 -4.50 13.62
N ASP A 61 17.58 -3.53 14.33
CA ASP A 61 16.81 -2.44 14.90
C ASP A 61 16.20 -1.56 13.79
N VAL A 62 16.97 -1.27 12.75
CA VAL A 62 16.47 -0.56 11.56
C VAL A 62 15.37 -1.35 10.86
N ALA A 63 15.53 -2.67 10.72
CA ALA A 63 14.52 -3.55 10.13
C ALA A 63 13.21 -3.54 10.94
N LEU A 64 13.32 -3.54 12.28
CA LEU A 64 12.17 -3.46 13.18
C LEU A 64 11.42 -2.14 13.02
N VAL A 65 12.14 -1.02 13.02
CA VAL A 65 11.55 0.32 12.81
C VAL A 65 10.88 0.40 11.44
N LEU A 66 11.54 -0.11 10.40
CA LEU A 66 10.97 -0.14 9.05
C LEU A 66 9.69 -0.99 8.98
N ALA A 67 9.67 -2.13 9.67
CA ALA A 67 8.49 -3.00 9.74
C ALA A 67 7.31 -2.28 10.42
N LEU A 68 7.56 -1.57 11.51
CA LEU A 68 6.54 -0.77 12.19
C LEU A 68 6.03 0.38 11.32
N LEU A 69 6.94 1.07 10.63
CA LEU A 69 6.57 2.14 9.69
C LEU A 69 5.73 1.60 8.53
N ALA A 70 6.05 0.41 8.01
CA ALA A 70 5.28 -0.22 6.94
C ALA A 70 3.83 -0.50 7.39
N VAL A 71 3.63 -1.01 8.61
CA VAL A 71 2.29 -1.23 9.16
C VAL A 71 1.55 0.09 9.35
N MET A 72 2.22 1.12 9.87
CA MET A 72 1.62 2.44 10.03
C MET A 72 1.22 3.07 8.69
N ALA A 73 2.02 2.88 7.66
CA ALA A 73 1.70 3.36 6.31
C ALA A 73 0.42 2.71 5.77
N VAL A 74 0.22 1.39 6.00
CA VAL A 74 -1.02 0.68 5.63
C VAL A 74 -2.22 1.27 6.35
N LEU A 75 -2.12 1.40 7.67
CA LEU A 75 -3.20 1.94 8.48
C LEU A 75 -3.56 3.37 8.08
N ALA A 76 -2.55 4.20 7.83
CA ALA A 76 -2.75 5.56 7.36
C ALA A 76 -3.44 5.62 5.99
N PHE A 77 -3.05 4.71 5.07
CA PHE A 77 -3.67 4.62 3.75
C PHE A 77 -5.13 4.18 3.85
N VAL A 78 -5.39 3.10 4.60
CA VAL A 78 -6.76 2.61 4.82
C VAL A 78 -7.63 3.69 5.46
N ALA A 79 -7.13 4.37 6.50
CA ALA A 79 -7.84 5.46 7.15
C ALA A 79 -8.15 6.62 6.19
N ARG A 80 -7.23 6.91 5.26
CA ARG A 80 -7.40 7.97 4.26
C ARG A 80 -8.43 7.60 3.21
N VAL A 81 -8.42 6.35 2.74
CA VAL A 81 -9.41 5.84 1.76
C VAL A 81 -10.80 5.79 2.38
N TRP A 82 -10.91 5.37 3.64
CA TRP A 82 -12.19 5.31 4.36
C TRP A 82 -12.74 6.69 4.74
N ARG A 83 -11.89 7.70 4.87
CA ARG A 83 -12.28 9.10 5.04
C ARG A 83 -12.55 9.82 3.71
N GLY A 84 -12.27 9.16 2.60
CA GLY A 84 -12.51 9.67 1.26
C GLY A 84 -14.00 9.86 1.03
N ASP A 85 -14.35 11.11 0.90
CA ASP A 85 -15.52 11.73 0.35
C ASP A 85 -16.86 11.45 1.06
N PRO A 86 -17.26 12.34 1.99
CA PRO A 86 -18.66 12.41 2.42
C PRO A 86 -19.62 12.80 1.29
N ASP A 87 -19.11 13.33 0.16
CA ASP A 87 -19.93 13.75 -0.97
C ASP A 87 -20.40 12.58 -1.85
N GLU A 88 -19.62 11.49 -1.96
CA GLU A 88 -20.07 10.28 -2.66
C GLU A 88 -21.13 9.51 -1.89
N ALA A 89 -21.07 9.49 -0.56
CA ALA A 89 -22.11 8.89 0.27
C ALA A 89 -23.41 9.70 0.29
N ARG A 90 -23.37 11.00 0.01
CA ARG A 90 -24.55 11.87 -0.11
C ARG A 90 -25.15 11.87 -1.51
N GLY A 91 -24.38 11.58 -2.54
CA GLY A 91 -24.86 11.51 -3.92
C GLY A 91 -25.82 10.36 -4.21
N GLY A 92 -25.80 9.31 -3.37
CA GLY A 92 -26.71 8.16 -3.51
C GLY A 92 -28.12 8.37 -2.97
N ASP A 93 -28.27 9.20 -1.96
CA ASP A 93 -29.58 9.46 -1.31
C ASP A 93 -30.37 10.63 -1.92
N GLY A 94 -29.72 11.48 -2.70
CA GLY A 94 -30.36 12.65 -3.31
C GLY A 94 -31.04 12.39 -4.63
N ALA A 95 -30.78 11.24 -5.26
CA ALA A 95 -31.33 10.94 -6.60
C ALA A 95 -32.68 10.23 -6.58
N SER A 96 -33.15 9.74 -5.44
CA SER A 96 -34.44 9.02 -5.33
C SER A 96 -35.61 9.88 -4.84
N GLY A 97 -35.40 11.17 -4.62
CA GLY A 97 -36.40 12.06 -4.08
C GLY A 97 -37.01 13.07 -5.05
N MET A 98 -36.66 13.03 -6.34
CA MET A 98 -37.07 14.11 -7.29
C MET A 98 -38.04 13.68 -8.39
N ASP A 99 -38.53 12.44 -8.38
CA ASP A 99 -39.40 11.95 -9.46
C ASP A 99 -40.91 11.92 -9.12
N ASP A 100 -41.34 12.40 -7.95
CA ASP A 100 -42.75 12.24 -7.55
C ASP A 100 -43.62 13.52 -7.64
N ASP A 101 -43.11 14.65 -8.12
CA ASP A 101 -43.87 15.91 -8.17
C ASP A 101 -44.23 16.40 -9.59
N GLU A 102 -44.14 15.60 -10.61
CA GLU A 102 -44.66 15.96 -11.92
C GLU A 102 -45.86 15.10 -12.33
N GLY A 103 -47.01 15.41 -11.85
CA GLY A 103 -48.17 14.70 -12.30
C GLY A 103 -49.51 15.08 -11.69
N PHE A 104 -49.74 16.35 -11.45
CA PHE A 104 -51.12 16.77 -11.24
C PHE A 104 -51.38 18.10 -12.01
N GLU A 105 -51.57 17.95 -13.31
CA GLU A 105 -52.27 19.00 -14.05
C GLU A 105 -53.78 18.69 -14.01
N ASP A 106 -54.50 19.54 -13.31
CA ASP A 106 -55.94 19.58 -13.28
C ASP A 106 -56.48 20.04 -14.66
N PRO A 107 -57.25 19.17 -15.35
CA PRO A 107 -57.88 19.55 -16.61
C PRO A 107 -59.16 20.36 -16.37
N ARG A 108 -59.02 21.66 -16.30
CA ARG A 108 -60.12 22.60 -16.46
C ARG A 108 -59.79 23.71 -17.37
#